data_6a5b4b1e3fd3feff0f16cc49ac0a2a8a
#
_entry.id   6a5b4b1e3fd3feff0f16cc49ac0a2a8a
#
_cell.length_a   1.000
_cell.length_b   1.000
_cell.length_c   1.000
_cell.angle_alpha   90.00
_cell.angle_beta   90.00
_cell.angle_gamma   90.00
#
_symmetry.space_group_name_H-M   'P 1'
#
loop_
_entity.id
_entity.type
_entity.pdbx_description
1 polymer ?
#
loop_
_entity_poly.entity_id
_entity_poly.type
_entity_poly.pdbx_seq_one_letter_code
_entity_poly.pdbx_strand_id
1 'polypeptide(L)'
;DRDLDRGHLAAHHDHRASRRRRKMTAAPAIRMINAHAEGELGYVAIDGVPEIPGRTIADRLDWLNSDAGIPLRRHLMLAPRANPACSVNLLVDPVDPAADAAFVILQPNAAHASSGSNSICVTTALLETGRIPMNEPQTVVTLETAAGLVTATASCRDGKCERVAIDMVPSFVEALDVVLDTSEWGPVNADICFGGVFYALVDVGEVGLSVIPRDAAELARIGMVLRERFTA
;
A
#
# COMPACT_ATOMS: atom_id res chain seq x y z
N ASP A 1 -5.99 -90.21 14.24
CA ASP A 1 -5.15 -90.27 13.04
C ASP A 1 -4.99 -88.95 12.43
N ARG A 2 -3.85 -88.35 12.66
CA ARG A 2 -2.87 -87.94 11.69
C ARG A 2 -3.35 -86.81 10.74
N ASP A 3 -2.68 -85.76 10.42
CA ASP A 3 -1.26 -85.46 10.45
C ASP A 3 -1.16 -83.94 10.24
N LEU A 4 -0.33 -83.34 10.99
CA LEU A 4 0.69 -82.42 10.57
C LEU A 4 0.58 -81.81 9.12
N ASP A 5 0.48 -80.54 8.99
CA ASP A 5 1.48 -79.89 8.14
C ASP A 5 1.80 -78.47 8.56
N ARG A 6 3.06 -78.19 8.40
CA ARG A 6 3.82 -77.04 8.81
C ARG A 6 3.64 -75.85 7.85
N GLY A 7 3.55 -74.73 8.43
CA GLY A 7 4.43 -73.61 8.13
C GLY A 7 4.41 -72.99 6.73
N HIS A 8 3.93 -71.79 6.69
CA HIS A 8 4.60 -70.81 5.85
C HIS A 8 4.56 -69.47 6.54
N LEU A 9 5.70 -69.11 7.12
CA LEU A 9 6.01 -67.73 7.49
C LEU A 9 6.06 -66.88 6.20
N ALA A 10 5.04 -66.11 5.93
CA ALA A 10 5.09 -65.05 4.94
C ALA A 10 5.83 -63.85 5.52
N ALA A 11 6.97 -63.57 4.93
CA ALA A 11 7.80 -62.43 5.24
C ALA A 11 7.01 -61.14 5.07
N HIS A 12 6.78 -60.41 6.18
CA HIS A 12 6.34 -59.01 6.11
C HIS A 12 7.47 -58.16 5.52
N HIS A 13 7.35 -57.84 4.24
CA HIS A 13 8.16 -56.79 3.63
C HIS A 13 7.80 -55.45 4.27
N ASP A 14 8.73 -54.99 5.10
CA ASP A 14 8.74 -53.65 5.70
C ASP A 14 8.97 -52.61 4.60
N HIS A 15 7.89 -52.14 3.97
CA HIS A 15 7.89 -51.01 3.08
C HIS A 15 7.94 -49.72 3.91
N ARG A 16 9.01 -49.53 4.65
CA ARG A 16 9.42 -48.20 5.10
C ARG A 16 9.93 -47.42 3.89
N ALA A 17 9.00 -46.93 3.06
CA ALA A 17 9.28 -45.90 2.12
C ALA A 17 9.73 -44.66 2.91
N SER A 18 11.03 -44.39 2.91
CA SER A 18 11.61 -43.17 3.46
C SER A 18 10.99 -41.98 2.72
N ARG A 19 9.93 -41.43 3.28
CA ARG A 19 9.44 -40.09 2.88
C ARG A 19 10.58 -39.13 3.13
N ARG A 20 11.42 -38.89 2.11
CA ARG A 20 12.30 -37.71 2.08
C ARG A 20 11.40 -36.51 2.37
N ARG A 21 11.49 -35.96 3.59
CA ARG A 21 10.94 -34.67 3.91
C ARG A 21 11.59 -33.69 2.93
N ARG A 22 10.85 -33.35 1.89
CA ARG A 22 11.18 -32.21 1.03
C ARG A 22 11.31 -31.04 1.98
N LYS A 23 12.54 -30.53 2.20
CA LYS A 23 12.76 -29.29 2.91
C LYS A 23 11.91 -28.25 2.17
N MET A 24 10.78 -27.88 2.75
CA MET A 24 10.05 -26.71 2.30
C MET A 24 11.00 -25.54 2.55
N THR A 25 11.61 -25.04 1.49
CA THR A 25 12.21 -23.71 1.55
C THR A 25 11.06 -22.79 1.88
N ALA A 26 11.13 -22.12 3.02
CA ALA A 26 10.14 -21.12 3.36
C ALA A 26 10.04 -20.14 2.17
N ALA A 27 8.81 -19.88 1.71
CA ALA A 27 8.60 -18.82 0.72
C ALA A 27 9.21 -17.52 1.28
N PRO A 28 9.82 -16.67 0.44
CA PRO A 28 10.34 -15.41 0.91
C PRO A 28 9.22 -14.65 1.61
N ALA A 29 9.47 -14.26 2.87
CA ALA A 29 8.50 -13.56 3.69
C ALA A 29 8.70 -12.06 3.53
N ILE A 30 7.62 -11.30 3.29
CA ILE A 30 7.64 -9.85 3.34
C ILE A 30 7.41 -9.44 4.79
N ARG A 31 8.35 -8.68 5.38
CA ARG A 31 8.25 -8.14 6.72
C ARG A 31 7.64 -6.75 6.67
N MET A 32 6.60 -6.54 7.46
CA MET A 32 5.89 -5.27 7.55
C MET A 32 5.96 -4.68 8.95
N ILE A 33 6.02 -3.36 9.03
CA ILE A 33 5.79 -2.57 10.23
C ILE A 33 4.38 -1.98 10.14
N ASN A 34 3.60 -2.17 11.19
CA ASN A 34 2.31 -1.53 11.31
C ASN A 34 2.52 -0.11 11.83
N ALA A 35 2.06 0.87 11.06
CA ALA A 35 2.11 2.28 11.42
C ALA A 35 0.76 2.93 11.15
N HIS A 36 0.54 4.10 11.72
CA HIS A 36 -0.62 4.94 11.41
C HIS A 36 -0.28 6.41 11.56
N ALA A 37 -0.96 7.26 10.82
CA ALA A 37 -0.92 8.71 10.95
C ALA A 37 -2.32 9.16 11.40
N GLU A 38 -2.46 9.61 12.66
CA GLU A 38 -3.73 10.04 13.28
C GLU A 38 -4.88 9.02 13.09
N GLY A 39 -4.54 7.71 13.08
CA GLY A 39 -5.50 6.62 12.92
C GLY A 39 -5.64 6.07 11.52
N GLU A 40 -5.14 6.74 10.48
CA GLU A 40 -5.06 6.20 9.13
C GLU A 40 -3.93 5.17 9.05
N LEU A 41 -4.28 3.92 8.73
CA LEU A 41 -3.35 2.80 8.72
C LEU A 41 -2.48 2.80 7.47
N GLY A 42 -1.16 2.86 7.66
CA GLY A 42 -0.16 2.78 6.59
C GLY A 42 0.92 1.77 6.96
N TYR A 43 0.75 0.50 6.59
CA TYR A 43 1.74 -0.54 6.83
C TYR A 43 2.96 -0.32 5.92
N VAL A 44 4.16 -0.56 6.44
CA VAL A 44 5.40 -0.34 5.70
C VAL A 44 6.10 -1.68 5.51
N ALA A 45 6.22 -2.14 4.26
CA ALA A 45 6.95 -3.34 3.90
C ALA A 45 8.44 -3.01 3.83
N ILE A 46 9.19 -3.45 4.85
CA ILE A 46 10.58 -3.06 5.06
C ILE A 46 11.61 -4.07 4.55
N ASP A 47 11.22 -5.33 4.36
CA ASP A 47 12.08 -6.39 3.87
C ASP A 47 11.29 -7.42 3.06
N GLY A 48 12.00 -8.15 2.20
CA GLY A 48 11.44 -9.25 1.43
C GLY A 48 10.52 -8.82 0.29
N VAL A 49 10.46 -7.52 0.00
CA VAL A 49 9.76 -6.99 -1.18
C VAL A 49 10.51 -7.50 -2.41
N PRO A 50 9.81 -8.15 -3.37
CA PRO A 50 10.45 -8.56 -4.61
C PRO A 50 10.90 -7.33 -5.41
N GLU A 51 11.90 -7.50 -6.25
CA GLU A 51 12.30 -6.45 -7.19
C GLU A 51 11.11 -6.03 -8.06
N ILE A 52 10.78 -4.74 -8.01
CA ILE A 52 9.70 -4.15 -8.81
C ILE A 52 10.32 -3.59 -10.09
N PRO A 53 9.93 -4.10 -11.27
CA PRO A 53 10.45 -3.63 -12.54
C PRO A 53 10.15 -2.14 -12.76
N GLY A 54 11.15 -1.39 -13.26
CA GLY A 54 11.02 0.03 -13.57
C GLY A 54 12.33 0.78 -13.35
N ARG A 55 12.60 1.76 -14.23
CA ARG A 55 13.80 2.61 -14.16
C ARG A 55 13.60 3.82 -13.28
N THR A 56 12.34 4.21 -13.05
CA THR A 56 11.91 5.30 -12.19
C THR A 56 10.88 4.77 -11.19
N ILE A 57 10.57 5.54 -10.15
CA ILE A 57 9.47 5.17 -9.23
C ILE A 57 8.12 5.21 -9.95
N ALA A 58 7.96 6.08 -10.93
CA ALA A 58 6.76 6.12 -11.78
C ALA A 58 6.61 4.84 -12.61
N ASP A 59 7.68 4.34 -13.24
CA ASP A 59 7.62 3.05 -13.98
C ASP A 59 7.22 1.90 -13.04
N ARG A 60 7.74 1.88 -11.80
CA ARG A 60 7.40 0.87 -10.79
C ARG A 60 5.94 0.96 -10.37
N LEU A 61 5.41 2.18 -10.23
CA LEU A 61 3.99 2.43 -10.00
C LEU A 61 3.14 1.86 -11.14
N ASP A 62 3.50 2.15 -12.39
CA ASP A 62 2.79 1.66 -13.57
C ASP A 62 2.82 0.13 -13.65
N TRP A 63 3.97 -0.48 -13.35
CA TRP A 63 4.06 -1.94 -13.29
C TRP A 63 3.14 -2.52 -12.22
N LEU A 64 3.07 -1.92 -11.02
CA LEU A 64 2.18 -2.37 -9.94
C LEU A 64 0.70 -2.22 -10.28
N ASN A 65 0.35 -1.34 -11.22
CA ASN A 65 -1.00 -1.17 -11.75
C ASN A 65 -1.30 -2.03 -12.98
N SER A 66 -0.27 -2.63 -13.61
CA SER A 66 -0.43 -3.55 -14.73
C SER A 66 -0.89 -4.94 -14.29
N ASP A 67 -1.33 -5.76 -15.25
CA ASP A 67 -1.74 -7.15 -15.02
C ASP A 67 -0.64 -7.98 -14.33
N ALA A 68 0.63 -7.66 -14.59
CA ALA A 68 1.77 -8.34 -13.97
C ALA A 68 1.94 -8.00 -12.48
N GLY A 69 1.63 -6.77 -12.08
CA GLY A 69 1.77 -6.29 -10.70
C GLY A 69 0.55 -6.54 -9.82
N ILE A 70 -0.65 -6.66 -10.41
CA ILE A 70 -1.91 -6.90 -9.69
C ILE A 70 -1.83 -8.10 -8.72
N PRO A 71 -1.21 -9.26 -9.06
CA PRO A 71 -1.12 -10.38 -8.12
C PRO A 71 -0.36 -10.03 -6.83
N LEU A 72 0.74 -9.28 -6.91
CA LEU A 72 1.49 -8.83 -5.73
C LEU A 72 0.64 -7.86 -4.89
N ARG A 73 0.01 -6.87 -5.52
CA ARG A 73 -0.87 -5.92 -4.85
C ARG A 73 -2.02 -6.64 -4.14
N ARG A 74 -2.72 -7.55 -4.82
CA ARG A 74 -3.80 -8.34 -4.21
C ARG A 74 -3.31 -9.21 -3.06
N HIS A 75 -2.12 -9.79 -3.18
CA HIS A 75 -1.53 -10.59 -2.12
C HIS A 75 -1.33 -9.77 -0.83
N LEU A 76 -0.91 -8.52 -0.95
CA LEU A 76 -0.63 -7.64 0.19
C LEU A 76 -1.86 -6.92 0.72
N MET A 77 -2.81 -6.57 -0.16
CA MET A 77 -3.93 -5.68 0.16
C MET A 77 -5.24 -6.38 0.48
N LEU A 78 -5.38 -7.68 0.17
CA LEU A 78 -6.64 -8.38 0.40
C LEU A 78 -6.58 -9.26 1.65
N ALA A 79 -7.76 -9.47 2.25
CA ALA A 79 -7.92 -10.37 3.39
C ALA A 79 -7.29 -11.75 3.10
N PRO A 80 -6.68 -12.39 4.11
CA PRO A 80 -6.63 -12.03 5.53
C PRO A 80 -5.46 -11.11 5.93
N ARG A 81 -4.63 -10.63 4.98
CA ARG A 81 -3.38 -9.89 5.28
C ARG A 81 -3.61 -8.41 5.54
N ALA A 82 -4.57 -7.82 4.84
CA ALA A 82 -4.94 -6.43 4.98
C ALA A 82 -6.45 -6.26 4.97
N ASN A 83 -6.91 -5.04 5.11
CA ASN A 83 -8.32 -4.66 5.00
C ASN A 83 -8.45 -3.44 4.07
N PRO A 84 -9.65 -3.14 3.54
CA PRO A 84 -9.84 -2.03 2.61
C PRO A 84 -9.52 -0.64 3.16
N ALA A 85 -9.45 -0.49 4.48
CA ALA A 85 -9.18 0.78 5.16
C ALA A 85 -7.69 1.03 5.42
N CYS A 86 -6.78 0.17 4.95
CA CYS A 86 -5.34 0.36 5.11
C CYS A 86 -4.64 0.57 3.77
N SER A 87 -3.45 1.15 3.84
CA SER A 87 -2.49 1.19 2.74
C SER A 87 -1.27 0.33 3.08
N VAL A 88 -0.59 -0.18 2.06
CA VAL A 88 0.72 -0.83 2.21
C VAL A 88 1.75 -0.04 1.42
N ASN A 89 2.77 0.42 2.10
CA ASN A 89 3.89 1.18 1.52
C ASN A 89 5.04 0.22 1.25
N LEU A 90 5.32 -0.06 -0.02
CA LEU A 90 6.45 -0.88 -0.43
C LEU A 90 7.70 -0.01 -0.47
N LEU A 91 8.66 -0.26 0.42
CA LEU A 91 10.00 0.32 0.29
C LEU A 91 10.68 -0.29 -0.93
N VAL A 92 11.26 0.56 -1.75
CA VAL A 92 12.07 0.21 -2.91
C VAL A 92 13.35 1.03 -2.90
N ASP A 93 14.34 0.61 -3.68
CA ASP A 93 15.58 1.40 -3.79
C ASP A 93 15.28 2.73 -4.48
N PRO A 94 15.76 3.86 -3.94
CA PRO A 94 15.63 5.17 -4.57
C PRO A 94 16.39 5.23 -5.89
N VAL A 95 15.91 6.05 -6.80
CA VAL A 95 16.56 6.34 -8.09
C VAL A 95 17.19 7.72 -8.06
N ASP A 96 16.54 8.67 -7.40
CA ASP A 96 17.08 10.01 -7.21
C ASP A 96 18.17 10.00 -6.13
N PRO A 97 19.40 10.46 -6.44
CA PRO A 97 20.50 10.48 -5.47
C PRO A 97 20.29 11.44 -4.28
N ALA A 98 19.29 12.32 -4.35
CA ALA A 98 18.90 13.19 -3.24
C ALA A 98 17.95 12.52 -2.26
N ALA A 99 17.41 11.35 -2.60
CA ALA A 99 16.46 10.64 -1.75
C ALA A 99 17.17 9.69 -0.76
N ASP A 100 16.75 9.75 0.50
CA ASP A 100 17.21 8.82 1.54
C ASP A 100 16.50 7.45 1.45
N ALA A 101 15.27 7.43 0.94
CA ALA A 101 14.47 6.24 0.70
C ALA A 101 13.43 6.49 -0.39
N ALA A 102 12.89 5.41 -0.95
CA ALA A 102 11.79 5.48 -1.91
C ALA A 102 10.70 4.47 -1.56
N PHE A 103 9.46 4.75 -1.93
CA PHE A 103 8.35 3.84 -1.71
C PHE A 103 7.22 4.03 -2.74
N VAL A 104 6.42 2.97 -2.88
CA VAL A 104 5.17 2.99 -3.65
C VAL A 104 4.01 2.59 -2.76
N ILE A 105 2.91 3.31 -2.86
CA ILE A 105 1.71 3.11 -2.03
C ILE A 105 0.78 2.13 -2.72
N LEU A 106 0.39 1.07 -2.01
CA LEU A 106 -0.62 0.12 -2.48
C LEU A 106 -1.93 0.34 -1.74
N GLN A 107 -3.02 0.35 -2.49
CA GLN A 107 -4.39 0.24 -2.00
C GLN A 107 -5.12 -0.89 -2.74
N PRO A 108 -6.30 -1.35 -2.28
CA PRO A 108 -6.98 -2.48 -2.90
C PRO A 108 -7.28 -2.31 -4.40
N ASN A 109 -7.61 -1.09 -4.82
CA ASN A 109 -8.00 -0.75 -6.19
C ASN A 109 -6.81 -0.39 -7.09
N ALA A 110 -5.79 0.31 -6.56
CA ALA A 110 -4.66 0.79 -7.34
C ALA A 110 -3.41 0.98 -6.48
N ALA A 111 -2.25 1.11 -7.11
CA ALA A 111 -1.08 1.75 -6.52
C ALA A 111 -1.14 3.26 -6.81
N HIS A 112 -0.66 4.08 -5.87
CA HIS A 112 -0.78 5.54 -5.91
C HIS A 112 0.57 6.24 -5.84
N ALA A 113 0.64 7.43 -6.45
CA ALA A 113 1.89 8.16 -6.64
C ALA A 113 2.39 8.82 -5.35
N SER A 114 1.52 9.37 -4.52
CA SER A 114 1.89 10.09 -3.31
C SER A 114 0.75 10.15 -2.30
N SER A 115 1.10 10.31 -1.01
CA SER A 115 0.15 10.52 0.10
C SER A 115 0.89 11.04 1.32
N GLY A 116 0.37 12.08 1.95
CA GLY A 116 0.94 12.68 3.16
C GLY A 116 0.97 11.73 4.35
N SER A 117 -0.15 11.09 4.67
CA SER A 117 -0.26 10.12 5.78
C SER A 117 0.66 8.92 5.61
N ASN A 118 0.77 8.40 4.38
CA ASN A 118 1.70 7.32 4.08
C ASN A 118 3.16 7.74 4.18
N SER A 119 3.51 8.97 3.77
CA SER A 119 4.86 9.53 3.97
C SER A 119 5.21 9.65 5.46
N ILE A 120 4.25 10.04 6.31
CA ILE A 120 4.41 10.06 7.78
C ILE A 120 4.69 8.64 8.30
N CYS A 121 3.90 7.65 7.89
CA CYS A 121 4.08 6.26 8.30
C CYS A 121 5.44 5.69 7.87
N VAL A 122 5.85 5.95 6.63
CA VAL A 122 7.16 5.50 6.09
C VAL A 122 8.31 6.14 6.86
N THR A 123 8.28 7.46 7.06
CA THR A 123 9.32 8.18 7.82
C THR A 123 9.43 7.63 9.24
N THR A 124 8.32 7.48 9.93
CA THR A 124 8.29 6.92 11.30
C THR A 124 8.87 5.51 11.32
N ALA A 125 8.47 4.64 10.40
CA ALA A 125 8.99 3.27 10.32
C ALA A 125 10.50 3.23 10.03
N LEU A 126 11.00 4.07 9.12
CA LEU A 126 12.43 4.14 8.79
C LEU A 126 13.28 4.57 10.00
N LEU A 127 12.83 5.57 10.75
CA LEU A 127 13.53 6.07 11.94
C LEU A 127 13.43 5.09 13.12
N GLU A 128 12.24 4.61 13.45
CA GLU A 128 12.01 3.72 14.60
C GLU A 128 12.64 2.33 14.41
N THR A 129 12.87 1.90 13.17
CA THR A 129 13.58 0.64 12.88
C THR A 129 15.09 0.82 12.71
N GLY A 130 15.61 2.06 12.81
CA GLY A 130 17.02 2.39 12.63
C GLY A 130 17.54 2.23 11.19
N ARG A 131 16.64 2.16 10.19
CA ARG A 131 17.05 2.12 8.78
C ARG A 131 17.61 3.45 8.32
N ILE A 132 17.10 4.54 8.88
CA ILE A 132 17.69 5.86 8.81
C ILE A 132 18.06 6.27 10.24
N PRO A 133 19.28 6.75 10.49
CA PRO A 133 19.69 7.21 11.81
C PRO A 133 18.78 8.35 12.29
N MET A 134 18.29 8.22 13.52
CA MET A 134 17.51 9.26 14.16
C MET A 134 18.43 10.28 14.83
N ASN A 135 18.25 11.55 14.51
CA ASN A 135 18.91 12.67 15.16
C ASN A 135 17.89 13.44 15.99
N GLU A 136 18.30 13.83 17.20
CA GLU A 136 17.47 14.64 18.09
C GLU A 136 17.98 16.09 18.12
N PRO A 137 17.11 17.08 18.24
CA PRO A 137 15.66 16.97 18.38
C PRO A 137 14.92 16.80 17.05
N GLN A 138 15.62 16.77 15.90
CA GLN A 138 15.00 16.78 14.58
C GLN A 138 15.79 15.94 13.60
N THR A 139 15.08 15.16 12.78
CA THR A 139 15.62 14.43 11.64
C THR A 139 14.86 14.83 10.38
N VAL A 140 15.58 15.17 9.32
CA VAL A 140 15.00 15.42 7.99
C VAL A 140 15.25 14.20 7.12
N VAL A 141 14.22 13.73 6.43
CA VAL A 141 14.26 12.58 5.51
C VAL A 141 13.67 13.01 4.17
N THR A 142 14.40 12.77 3.10
CA THR A 142 13.91 12.97 1.73
C THR A 142 13.39 11.65 1.17
N LEU A 143 12.11 11.60 0.86
CA LEU A 143 11.44 10.42 0.30
C LEU A 143 11.20 10.61 -1.19
N GLU A 144 11.58 9.63 -2.01
CA GLU A 144 11.21 9.60 -3.42
C GLU A 144 9.89 8.85 -3.61
N THR A 145 8.96 9.51 -4.27
CA THR A 145 7.65 8.98 -4.65
C THR A 145 7.48 9.05 -6.17
N ALA A 146 6.46 8.41 -6.72
CA ALA A 146 6.17 8.51 -8.15
C ALA A 146 5.72 9.94 -8.58
N ALA A 147 5.31 10.78 -7.62
CA ALA A 147 4.97 12.18 -7.87
C ALA A 147 6.17 13.14 -7.70
N GLY A 148 7.33 12.65 -7.24
CA GLY A 148 8.53 13.43 -6.99
C GLY A 148 9.06 13.30 -5.56
N LEU A 149 10.00 14.17 -5.20
CA LEU A 149 10.59 14.20 -3.87
C LEU A 149 9.66 14.86 -2.85
N VAL A 150 9.61 14.28 -1.67
CA VAL A 150 8.83 14.74 -0.52
C VAL A 150 9.80 14.88 0.65
N THR A 151 9.78 16.01 1.33
CA THR A 151 10.60 16.24 2.52
C THR A 151 9.80 15.98 3.78
N ALA A 152 10.29 15.06 4.60
CA ALA A 152 9.71 14.73 5.90
C ALA A 152 10.60 15.29 7.01
N THR A 153 10.03 16.13 7.89
CA THR A 153 10.70 16.69 9.05
C THR A 153 10.14 16.03 10.31
N ALA A 154 10.92 15.13 10.91
CA ALA A 154 10.55 14.40 12.11
C ALA A 154 11.06 15.10 13.36
N SER A 155 10.19 15.34 14.34
CA SER A 155 10.56 15.73 15.70
C SER A 155 10.83 14.45 16.51
N CYS A 156 12.03 14.36 17.06
CA CYS A 156 12.53 13.17 17.72
C CYS A 156 12.95 13.47 19.16
N ARG A 157 12.62 12.56 20.09
CA ARG A 157 13.02 12.64 21.49
C ARG A 157 13.10 11.27 22.13
N ASP A 158 14.14 11.03 22.92
CA ASP A 158 14.36 9.78 23.66
C ASP A 158 14.28 8.53 22.75
N GLY A 159 14.86 8.64 21.53
CA GLY A 159 14.86 7.57 20.54
C GLY A 159 13.50 7.30 19.90
N LYS A 160 12.57 8.25 19.97
CA LYS A 160 11.21 8.16 19.41
C LYS A 160 10.93 9.26 18.40
N CYS A 161 10.27 8.88 17.30
CA CYS A 161 9.70 9.80 16.33
C CYS A 161 8.29 10.22 16.82
N GLU A 162 8.19 11.41 17.45
CA GLU A 162 6.95 11.86 18.08
C GLU A 162 6.00 12.53 17.08
N ARG A 163 6.55 13.16 16.04
CA ARG A 163 5.78 13.91 15.07
C ARG A 163 6.53 13.99 13.75
N VAL A 164 5.80 13.96 12.64
CA VAL A 164 6.35 14.19 11.29
C VAL A 164 5.55 15.28 10.59
N ALA A 165 6.22 16.30 10.09
CA ALA A 165 5.69 17.28 9.16
C ALA A 165 6.16 16.93 7.75
N ILE A 166 5.30 17.12 6.75
CA ILE A 166 5.58 16.75 5.36
C ILE A 166 5.44 17.98 4.47
N ASP A 167 6.51 18.26 3.70
CA ASP A 167 6.47 19.18 2.57
C ASP A 167 6.21 18.35 1.31
N MET A 168 4.96 18.41 0.84
CA MET A 168 4.49 17.64 -0.32
C MET A 168 4.95 18.29 -1.62
N VAL A 169 4.82 17.54 -2.72
CA VAL A 169 4.95 18.09 -4.08
C VAL A 169 3.98 19.25 -4.29
N PRO A 170 4.29 20.22 -5.18
CA PRO A 170 3.40 21.35 -5.45
C PRO A 170 2.00 20.89 -5.85
N SER A 171 0.99 21.53 -5.27
CA SER A 171 -0.40 21.33 -5.65
C SER A 171 -0.86 22.43 -6.61
N PHE A 172 -1.78 22.11 -7.51
CA PHE A 172 -2.33 23.05 -8.47
C PHE A 172 -3.75 22.69 -8.87
N VAL A 173 -4.45 23.65 -9.44
CA VAL A 173 -5.77 23.47 -10.05
C VAL A 173 -5.57 23.23 -11.53
N GLU A 174 -6.08 22.12 -12.05
CA GLU A 174 -6.05 21.76 -13.47
C GLU A 174 -7.22 22.38 -14.21
N ALA A 175 -8.43 22.26 -13.64
CA ALA A 175 -9.65 22.83 -14.21
C ALA A 175 -10.66 23.17 -13.12
N LEU A 176 -11.45 24.21 -13.35
CA LEU A 176 -12.57 24.62 -12.50
C LEU A 176 -13.89 24.40 -13.22
N ASP A 177 -14.95 24.20 -12.47
CA ASP A 177 -16.34 24.11 -12.94
C ASP A 177 -16.55 23.07 -14.05
N VAL A 178 -15.86 21.93 -13.97
CA VAL A 178 -16.04 20.83 -14.90
C VAL A 178 -17.37 20.14 -14.61
N VAL A 179 -18.27 20.15 -15.60
CA VAL A 179 -19.59 19.52 -15.46
C VAL A 179 -19.46 18.01 -15.70
N LEU A 180 -19.79 17.23 -14.69
CA LEU A 180 -19.89 15.77 -14.75
C LEU A 180 -21.37 15.38 -14.87
N ASP A 181 -21.76 14.85 -16.03
CA ASP A 181 -23.12 14.35 -16.22
C ASP A 181 -23.36 13.06 -15.45
N THR A 182 -24.29 13.09 -14.53
CA THR A 182 -24.74 11.91 -13.81
C THR A 182 -26.20 11.59 -14.14
N SER A 183 -26.51 10.30 -14.30
CA SER A 183 -27.88 9.87 -14.62
C SER A 183 -28.86 10.04 -13.46
N GLU A 184 -28.36 10.15 -12.23
CA GLU A 184 -29.16 10.13 -11.01
C GLU A 184 -29.31 11.52 -10.37
N TRP A 185 -28.23 12.32 -10.37
CA TRP A 185 -28.22 13.66 -9.76
C TRP A 185 -28.21 14.79 -10.80
N GLY A 186 -28.24 14.43 -12.12
CA GLY A 186 -28.06 15.40 -13.18
C GLY A 186 -26.62 15.89 -13.30
N PRO A 187 -26.39 17.09 -13.86
CA PRO A 187 -25.07 17.67 -13.94
C PRO A 187 -24.57 18.06 -12.55
N VAL A 188 -23.35 17.67 -12.23
CA VAL A 188 -22.64 17.98 -10.98
C VAL A 188 -21.35 18.71 -11.32
N ASN A 189 -21.06 19.83 -10.66
CA ASN A 189 -19.81 20.56 -10.88
C ASN A 189 -18.68 19.94 -10.07
N ALA A 190 -17.51 19.84 -10.68
CA ALA A 190 -16.30 19.37 -10.05
C ALA A 190 -15.11 20.26 -10.40
N ASP A 191 -14.26 20.53 -9.42
CA ASP A 191 -12.95 21.14 -9.63
C ASP A 191 -11.89 20.04 -9.70
N ILE A 192 -11.04 20.08 -10.71
CA ILE A 192 -9.97 19.10 -10.93
C ILE A 192 -8.68 19.66 -10.39
N CYS A 193 -8.16 19.04 -9.35
CA CYS A 193 -6.96 19.50 -8.63
C CYS A 193 -5.92 18.38 -8.53
N PHE A 194 -4.65 18.78 -8.51
CA PHE A 194 -3.52 17.90 -8.23
C PHE A 194 -2.95 18.21 -6.85
N GLY A 195 -2.74 17.15 -6.03
CA GLY A 195 -2.10 17.25 -4.72
C GLY A 195 -1.24 16.00 -4.46
N GLY A 196 -0.43 15.58 -5.47
CA GLY A 196 0.31 14.32 -5.47
C GLY A 196 -0.41 13.20 -6.22
N VAL A 197 -1.73 13.29 -6.31
CA VAL A 197 -2.63 12.56 -7.22
C VAL A 197 -3.73 13.54 -7.67
N PHE A 198 -4.45 13.20 -8.73
CA PHE A 198 -5.59 14.02 -9.17
C PHE A 198 -6.83 13.70 -8.35
N TYR A 199 -7.57 14.76 -8.04
CA TYR A 199 -8.86 14.73 -7.34
C TYR A 199 -9.92 15.47 -8.15
N ALA A 200 -11.13 14.93 -8.16
CA ALA A 200 -12.33 15.69 -8.51
C ALA A 200 -12.98 16.13 -7.19
N LEU A 201 -12.99 17.44 -6.92
CA LEU A 201 -13.59 18.04 -5.74
C LEU A 201 -15.01 18.45 -6.08
N VAL A 202 -15.99 17.97 -5.32
CA VAL A 202 -17.41 18.21 -5.53
C VAL A 202 -18.02 18.75 -4.24
N ASP A 203 -18.80 19.83 -4.33
CA ASP A 203 -19.62 20.25 -3.20
C ASP A 203 -20.78 19.28 -3.01
N VAL A 204 -20.79 18.57 -1.90
CA VAL A 204 -21.81 17.58 -1.58
C VAL A 204 -23.21 18.20 -1.41
N GLY A 205 -23.30 19.51 -1.20
CA GLY A 205 -24.57 20.24 -1.20
C GLY A 205 -25.30 20.19 -2.54
N GLU A 206 -24.57 20.09 -3.67
CA GLU A 206 -25.17 19.95 -5.01
C GLU A 206 -25.94 18.64 -5.18
N VAL A 207 -25.58 17.62 -4.41
CA VAL A 207 -26.26 16.30 -4.41
C VAL A 207 -27.14 16.09 -3.18
N GLY A 208 -27.37 17.14 -2.40
CA GLY A 208 -28.26 17.10 -1.23
C GLY A 208 -27.73 16.32 -0.04
N LEU A 209 -26.41 16.11 0.05
CA LEU A 209 -25.74 15.39 1.11
C LEU A 209 -24.93 16.33 2.05
N SER A 210 -24.44 15.77 3.15
CA SER A 210 -23.54 16.42 4.08
C SER A 210 -22.39 15.49 4.45
N VAL A 211 -21.20 16.02 4.78
CA VAL A 211 -20.07 15.22 5.24
C VAL A 211 -20.25 14.85 6.70
N ILE A 212 -21.18 13.95 6.97
CA ILE A 212 -21.51 13.43 8.31
C ILE A 212 -21.64 11.89 8.28
N PRO A 213 -21.44 11.19 9.41
CA PRO A 213 -21.49 9.73 9.45
C PRO A 213 -22.77 9.10 8.92
N ARG A 214 -23.92 9.77 9.08
CA ARG A 214 -25.21 9.28 8.58
C ARG A 214 -25.23 9.14 7.05
N ASP A 215 -24.56 10.06 6.33
CA ASP A 215 -24.58 10.13 4.88
C ASP A 215 -23.38 9.36 4.24
N ALA A 216 -22.52 8.72 5.06
CA ALA A 216 -21.27 8.09 4.61
C ALA A 216 -21.47 7.03 3.52
N ALA A 217 -22.52 6.20 3.61
CA ALA A 217 -22.80 5.15 2.61
C ALA A 217 -23.18 5.76 1.26
N GLU A 218 -23.98 6.83 1.27
CA GLU A 218 -24.41 7.53 0.07
C GLU A 218 -23.27 8.35 -0.54
N LEU A 219 -22.45 9.00 0.30
CA LEU A 219 -21.22 9.67 -0.13
C LEU A 219 -20.26 8.70 -0.83
N ALA A 220 -20.09 7.47 -0.30
CA ALA A 220 -19.27 6.46 -0.94
C ALA A 220 -19.86 6.03 -2.30
N ARG A 221 -21.20 5.87 -2.40
CA ARG A 221 -21.87 5.48 -3.62
C ARG A 221 -21.73 6.54 -4.72
N ILE A 222 -22.01 7.81 -4.41
CA ILE A 222 -21.87 8.89 -5.38
C ILE A 222 -20.41 9.11 -5.79
N GLY A 223 -19.47 9.01 -4.85
CA GLY A 223 -18.04 9.13 -5.14
C GLY A 223 -17.55 8.06 -6.14
N MET A 224 -18.10 6.84 -6.09
CA MET A 224 -17.81 5.80 -7.08
C MET A 224 -18.35 6.17 -8.47
N VAL A 225 -19.58 6.67 -8.56
CA VAL A 225 -20.20 7.09 -9.83
C VAL A 225 -19.45 8.27 -10.45
N LEU A 226 -19.13 9.28 -9.65
CA LEU A 226 -18.37 10.46 -10.11
C LEU A 226 -16.96 10.07 -10.58
N ARG A 227 -16.29 9.18 -9.87
CA ARG A 227 -14.97 8.67 -10.27
C ARG A 227 -15.02 7.98 -11.63
N GLU A 228 -16.03 7.15 -11.89
CA GLU A 228 -16.21 6.47 -13.19
C GLU A 228 -16.43 7.48 -14.31
N ARG A 229 -17.18 8.56 -14.07
CA ARG A 229 -17.39 9.64 -15.03
C ARG A 229 -16.14 10.47 -15.29
N PHE A 230 -15.35 10.70 -14.24
CA PHE A 230 -14.10 11.44 -14.34
C PHE A 230 -13.01 10.67 -15.12
N THR A 231 -13.02 9.34 -15.10
CA THR A 231 -12.01 8.49 -15.77
C THR A 231 -12.44 7.98 -17.14
N ALA A 232 -13.67 8.25 -17.58
CA ALA A 232 -14.21 7.86 -18.89
C ALA A 232 -13.90 8.89 -19.98
#